data_075e901b609bbcfe67210ec4c1369809
#
_entry.id   075e901b609bbcfe67210ec4c1369809
#
_cell.length_a   1.000
_cell.length_b   1.000
_cell.length_c   1.000
_cell.angle_alpha   90.00
_cell.angle_beta   90.00
_cell.angle_gamma   90.00
#
_symmetry.space_group_name_H-M   'P 1'
#
loop_
_entity.id
_entity.type
_entity.pdbx_description
1 polymer ?
#
loop_
_entity_poly.entity_id
_entity_poly.type
_entity_poly.pdbx_seq_one_letter_code
_entity_poly.pdbx_strand_id
1 'polypeptide(L)'
;ALRASDPSGDKKLGVPGADWLAVRGLAFLPVVPVKTRVRTTGCIGGWKTGHFRWGLWTVPLGREVVRSTVRLELDQMVAEERATRGIGVVFRCGIKRSDQGGYGTFEPATVV
;
A
#
# COMPACT_ATOMS: atom_id res chain seq x y z
N ALA A 1 14.73 -9.05 -7.45
CA ALA A 1 13.29 -8.95 -7.24
C ALA A 1 12.90 -9.55 -5.89
N LEU A 2 11.91 -8.96 -5.25
CA LEU A 2 11.36 -9.50 -4.02
C LEU A 2 10.53 -10.76 -4.33
N ARG A 3 10.61 -11.74 -3.46
CA ARG A 3 9.86 -12.99 -3.59
C ARG A 3 9.33 -13.42 -2.24
N ALA A 4 8.27 -14.20 -2.24
CA ALA A 4 7.71 -14.74 -1.01
C ALA A 4 8.70 -15.74 -0.40
N SER A 5 9.17 -15.46 0.80
CA SER A 5 10.12 -16.29 1.53
C SER A 5 9.84 -16.21 3.02
N ASP A 6 10.45 -17.10 3.77
CA ASP A 6 10.35 -17.09 5.23
C ASP A 6 11.01 -15.81 5.77
N PRO A 7 10.26 -14.92 6.44
CA PRO A 7 10.82 -13.67 6.95
C PRO A 7 11.93 -13.87 8.00
N SER A 8 11.96 -15.00 8.68
CA SER A 8 12.97 -15.25 9.71
C SER A 8 14.37 -15.43 9.14
N GLY A 9 14.47 -15.82 7.87
CA GLY A 9 15.74 -15.98 7.17
C GLY A 9 16.21 -14.74 6.42
N ASP A 10 15.38 -13.70 6.36
CA ASP A 10 15.71 -12.50 5.61
C ASP A 10 16.61 -11.56 6.42
N LYS A 11 17.59 -10.98 5.72
CA LYS A 11 18.40 -9.93 6.30
C LYS A 11 17.56 -8.65 6.42
N LYS A 12 17.39 -8.18 7.64
CA LYS A 12 16.59 -7.01 7.91
C LYS A 12 17.43 -5.75 7.78
N LEU A 13 17.11 -4.95 6.77
CA LEU A 13 17.69 -3.65 6.54
C LEU A 13 16.60 -2.59 6.71
N GLY A 14 16.93 -1.51 7.38
CA GLY A 14 15.96 -0.46 7.62
C GLY A 14 16.59 0.91 7.79
N VAL A 15 15.78 1.93 7.62
CA VAL A 15 16.14 3.32 7.89
C VAL A 15 15.72 3.63 9.33
N PRO A 16 16.60 4.22 10.16
CA PRO A 16 16.24 4.59 11.53
C PRO A 16 14.97 5.45 11.56
N GLY A 17 14.03 5.09 12.43
CA GLY A 17 12.75 5.77 12.57
C GLY A 17 11.68 5.39 11.56
N ALA A 18 12.02 4.74 10.46
CA ALA A 18 11.04 4.36 9.42
C ALA A 18 10.00 3.38 9.96
N ASP A 19 10.42 2.39 10.74
CA ASP A 19 9.51 1.40 11.33
C ASP A 19 8.49 2.06 12.27
N TRP A 20 8.96 3.03 13.06
CA TRP A 20 8.09 3.77 13.98
C TRP A 20 7.05 4.58 13.21
N LEU A 21 7.46 5.27 12.14
CA LEU A 21 6.55 6.00 11.27
C LEU A 21 5.54 5.07 10.60
N ALA A 22 6.00 3.91 10.16
CA ALA A 22 5.12 2.90 9.55
C ALA A 22 4.04 2.42 10.52
N VAL A 23 4.41 2.14 11.77
CA VAL A 23 3.45 1.75 12.80
C VAL A 23 2.41 2.85 13.02
N ARG A 24 2.84 4.10 13.09
CA ARG A 24 1.93 5.24 13.22
C ARG A 24 1.03 5.39 12.00
N GLY A 25 1.57 5.11 10.82
CA GLY A 25 0.83 5.19 9.56
C GLY A 25 -0.27 4.14 9.40
N LEU A 26 -0.22 3.04 10.13
CA LEU A 26 -1.24 2.00 10.07
C LEU A 26 -2.64 2.52 10.40
N ALA A 27 -2.75 3.61 11.17
CA ALA A 27 -4.04 4.24 11.47
C ALA A 27 -4.76 4.75 10.22
N PHE A 28 -4.03 5.01 9.12
CA PHE A 28 -4.60 5.44 7.85
C PHE A 28 -5.03 4.28 6.95
N LEU A 29 -4.65 3.06 7.30
CA LEU A 29 -4.85 1.85 6.50
C LEU A 29 -5.67 0.81 7.28
N PRO A 30 -6.88 1.16 7.74
CA PRO A 30 -7.68 0.22 8.51
C PRO A 30 -8.08 -1.00 7.70
N VAL A 31 -8.23 -2.10 8.40
CA VAL A 31 -8.76 -3.35 7.87
C VAL A 31 -10.25 -3.39 8.19
N VAL A 32 -11.08 -3.63 7.19
CA VAL A 32 -12.52 -3.66 7.36
C VAL A 32 -13.12 -4.98 6.86
N PRO A 33 -14.15 -5.51 7.56
CA PRO A 33 -14.85 -6.70 7.06
C PRO A 33 -15.77 -6.32 5.90
N VAL A 34 -15.78 -7.15 4.87
CA VAL A 34 -16.69 -7.03 3.73
C VAL A 34 -17.26 -8.41 3.44
N LYS A 35 -18.49 -8.63 3.83
CA LYS A 35 -19.12 -9.96 3.75
C LYS A 35 -18.31 -10.99 4.55
N THR A 36 -17.80 -12.03 3.89
CA THR A 36 -17.01 -13.10 4.51
C THR A 36 -15.51 -12.86 4.41
N ARG A 37 -15.10 -11.71 3.91
CA ARG A 37 -13.68 -11.36 3.70
C ARG A 37 -13.28 -10.14 4.50
N VAL A 38 -11.98 -9.95 4.59
CA VAL A 38 -11.38 -8.77 5.21
C VAL A 38 -10.65 -7.99 4.13
N ARG A 39 -10.85 -6.69 4.07
CA ARG A 39 -10.16 -5.81 3.12
C ARG A 39 -9.29 -4.83 3.85
N THR A 40 -8.06 -4.67 3.37
CA THR A 40 -7.13 -3.65 3.85
C THR A 40 -7.20 -2.45 2.93
N THR A 41 -7.31 -1.26 3.50
CA THR A 41 -7.27 0.00 2.75
C THR A 41 -6.01 0.07 1.91
N GLY A 42 -6.14 0.46 0.64
CA GLY A 42 -5.02 0.56 -0.30
C GLY A 42 -4.72 -0.73 -1.05
N CYS A 43 -5.25 -1.85 -0.61
CA CYS A 43 -5.04 -3.14 -1.26
C CYS A 43 -6.23 -3.50 -2.14
N ILE A 44 -5.94 -4.03 -3.32
CA ILE A 44 -6.94 -4.50 -4.28
C ILE A 44 -6.50 -5.86 -4.82
N GLY A 45 -7.48 -6.66 -5.23
CA GLY A 45 -7.26 -7.94 -5.89
C GLY A 45 -7.37 -9.13 -4.95
N GLY A 46 -7.05 -10.30 -5.51
CA GLY A 46 -7.14 -11.56 -4.79
C GLY A 46 -5.93 -11.82 -3.89
N TRP A 47 -5.99 -12.95 -3.20
CA TRP A 47 -4.94 -13.35 -2.27
C TRP A 47 -3.55 -13.45 -2.91
N LYS A 48 -3.46 -14.02 -4.11
CA LYS A 48 -2.18 -14.22 -4.81
C LYS A 48 -1.87 -13.16 -5.87
N THR A 49 -2.88 -12.41 -6.30
CA THR A 49 -2.76 -11.49 -7.44
C THR A 49 -3.08 -10.05 -7.05
N GLY A 50 -3.10 -9.77 -5.76
CA GLY A 50 -3.40 -8.45 -5.27
C GLY A 50 -2.27 -7.46 -5.47
N HIS A 51 -2.57 -6.21 -5.25
CA HIS A 51 -1.56 -5.14 -5.24
C HIS A 51 -1.92 -4.09 -4.20
N PHE A 52 -0.91 -3.36 -3.77
CA PHE A 52 -1.03 -2.20 -2.89
C PHE A 52 -0.65 -0.96 -3.66
N ARG A 53 -1.41 0.12 -3.46
CA ARG A 53 -1.17 1.41 -4.11
C ARG A 53 -1.15 2.54 -3.11
N TRP A 54 -0.37 3.56 -3.43
CA TRP A 54 -0.32 4.78 -2.62
C TRP A 54 0.08 5.97 -3.49
N GLY A 55 -0.23 7.17 -3.01
CA GLY A 55 0.11 8.40 -3.68
C GLY A 55 1.10 9.24 -2.90
N LEU A 56 1.82 10.08 -3.61
CA LEU A 56 2.61 11.16 -3.02
C LEU A 56 1.92 12.47 -3.32
N TRP A 57 1.67 13.25 -2.30
CA TRP A 57 1.04 14.55 -2.49
C TRP A 57 2.06 15.65 -2.69
N THR A 58 1.66 16.66 -3.47
CA THR A 58 2.51 17.78 -3.86
C THR A 58 2.26 19.02 -3.01
N VAL A 59 1.23 19.00 -2.19
CA VAL A 59 0.85 20.08 -1.30
C VAL A 59 0.62 19.52 0.10
N PRO A 60 0.77 20.34 1.15
CA PRO A 60 0.42 19.87 2.49
C PRO A 60 -1.05 19.44 2.55
N LEU A 61 -1.31 18.27 3.10
CA LEU A 61 -2.65 17.75 3.31
C LEU A 61 -2.89 17.54 4.81
N GLY A 62 -4.06 17.94 5.27
CA GLY A 62 -4.47 17.65 6.64
C GLY A 62 -4.72 16.16 6.84
N ARG A 63 -4.65 15.71 8.08
CA ARG A 63 -4.81 14.29 8.44
C ARG A 63 -6.11 13.68 7.90
N GLU A 64 -7.22 14.40 8.00
CA GLU A 64 -8.51 13.89 7.53
C GLU A 64 -8.57 13.77 6.01
N VAL A 65 -7.91 14.67 5.30
CA VAL A 65 -7.80 14.59 3.83
C VAL A 65 -6.95 13.38 3.42
N VAL A 66 -5.84 13.13 4.10
CA VAL A 66 -5.02 11.95 3.86
C VAL A 66 -5.84 10.68 4.10
N ARG A 67 -6.57 10.64 5.21
CA ARG A 67 -7.42 9.50 5.56
C ARG A 67 -8.47 9.19 4.48
N SER A 68 -9.07 10.21 3.90
CA SER A 68 -10.01 10.05 2.78
C SER A 68 -9.30 9.65 1.49
N THR A 69 -8.15 10.26 1.22
CA THR A 69 -7.41 10.07 -0.03
C THR A 69 -6.89 8.64 -0.18
N VAL A 70 -6.37 8.03 0.88
CA VAL A 70 -5.83 6.67 0.81
C VAL A 70 -6.88 5.60 0.51
N ARG A 71 -8.16 5.95 0.64
CA ARG A 71 -9.29 5.05 0.33
C ARG A 71 -9.68 5.08 -1.14
N LEU A 72 -9.20 6.06 -1.89
CA LEU A 72 -9.55 6.23 -3.29
C LEU A 72 -8.79 5.27 -4.18
N GLU A 73 -9.36 4.97 -5.33
CA GLU A 73 -8.72 4.16 -6.35
C GLU A 73 -7.75 5.02 -7.17
N LEU A 74 -6.66 5.42 -6.54
CA LEU A 74 -5.71 6.38 -7.11
C LEU A 74 -5.11 5.91 -8.43
N ASP A 75 -4.89 4.63 -8.57
CA ASP A 75 -4.32 4.03 -9.77
C ASP A 75 -5.30 3.98 -10.96
N GLN A 76 -6.60 4.22 -10.70
CA GLN A 76 -7.64 4.29 -11.73
C GLN A 76 -7.99 5.72 -12.11
N MET A 77 -7.53 6.70 -11.35
CA MET A 77 -7.81 8.11 -11.65
C MET A 77 -6.96 8.64 -12.79
N VAL A 78 -7.54 9.53 -13.59
CA VAL A 78 -6.78 10.28 -14.59
C VAL A 78 -5.89 11.31 -13.91
N ALA A 79 -4.84 11.71 -14.63
CA ALA A 79 -3.82 12.61 -14.07
C ALA A 79 -4.39 13.96 -13.62
N GLU A 80 -5.35 14.50 -14.35
CA GLU A 80 -5.97 15.77 -14.00
C GLU A 80 -6.73 15.70 -12.68
N GLU A 81 -7.44 14.62 -12.45
CA GLU A 81 -8.18 14.42 -11.20
C GLU A 81 -7.23 14.26 -10.03
N ARG A 82 -6.15 13.50 -10.20
CA ARG A 82 -5.11 13.37 -9.18
C ARG A 82 -4.51 14.72 -8.82
N ALA A 83 -4.16 15.51 -9.83
CA ALA A 83 -3.60 16.85 -9.63
C ALA A 83 -4.55 17.77 -8.86
N THR A 84 -5.84 17.73 -9.18
CA THR A 84 -6.87 18.51 -8.47
C THR A 84 -6.93 18.16 -6.99
N ARG A 85 -6.64 16.90 -6.64
CA ARG A 85 -6.61 16.42 -5.26
C ARG A 85 -5.25 16.59 -4.58
N GLY A 86 -4.29 17.21 -5.25
CA GLY A 86 -2.93 17.40 -4.73
C GLY A 86 -2.05 16.16 -4.80
N ILE A 87 -2.41 15.19 -5.62
CA ILE A 87 -1.62 13.96 -5.80
C ILE A 87 -0.73 14.12 -7.02
N GLY A 88 0.58 14.04 -6.82
CA GLY A 88 1.55 14.17 -7.91
C GLY A 88 1.89 12.86 -8.59
N VAL A 89 2.12 11.83 -7.81
CA VAL A 89 2.54 10.51 -8.32
C VAL A 89 1.78 9.43 -7.56
N VAL A 90 1.43 8.38 -8.27
CA VAL A 90 0.85 7.17 -7.67
C VAL A 90 1.76 5.99 -7.96
N PHE A 91 2.07 5.24 -6.94
CA PHE A 91 2.84 4.00 -7.03
C PHE A 91 1.95 2.81 -6.79
N ARG A 92 2.36 1.69 -7.37
CA ARG A 92 1.71 0.41 -7.16
C ARG A 92 2.77 -0.68 -7.03
N CYS A 93 2.57 -1.62 -6.12
CA CYS A 93 3.39 -2.82 -6.03
C CYS A 93 2.49 -4.04 -5.92
N GLY A 94 2.90 -5.12 -6.61
CA GLY A 94 2.23 -6.40 -6.51
C GLY A 94 2.45 -7.03 -5.15
N ILE A 95 1.51 -7.86 -4.74
CA ILE A 95 1.60 -8.67 -3.53
C ILE A 95 1.78 -10.11 -3.97
N LYS A 96 2.93 -10.70 -3.60
CA LYS A 96 3.20 -12.11 -3.86
C LYS A 96 3.09 -12.90 -2.58
N ARG A 97 2.48 -14.09 -2.69
CA ARG A 97 2.35 -15.00 -1.56
C ARG A 97 2.88 -16.36 -1.91
N SER A 98 3.52 -16.98 -0.94
CA SER A 98 4.02 -18.35 -1.06
C SER A 98 2.85 -19.33 -1.04
N ASP A 99 2.94 -20.40 -1.83
CA ASP A 99 2.02 -21.53 -1.77
C ASP A 99 2.20 -22.35 -0.49
N GLN A 100 3.39 -22.27 0.10
CA GLN A 100 3.76 -22.97 1.32
C GLN A 100 4.01 -21.96 2.44
N GLY A 101 3.34 -22.13 3.57
CA GLY A 101 3.54 -21.31 4.75
C GLY A 101 2.85 -19.95 4.75
N GLY A 102 2.24 -19.53 3.66
CA GLY A 102 1.48 -18.28 3.59
C GLY A 102 2.29 -17.00 3.67
N TYR A 103 3.59 -17.06 3.42
CA TYR A 103 4.46 -15.89 3.43
C TYR A 103 4.08 -14.94 2.29
N GLY A 104 4.07 -13.64 2.61
CA GLY A 104 3.80 -12.61 1.63
C GLY A 104 4.92 -11.58 1.55
N THR A 105 5.10 -11.02 0.37
CA THR A 105 6.07 -9.95 0.13
C THR A 105 5.55 -9.02 -0.97
N PHE A 106 6.08 -7.82 -1.00
CA PHE A 106 5.77 -6.86 -2.07
C PHE A 106 6.78 -6.98 -3.20
N GLU A 107 6.29 -6.88 -4.41
CA GLU A 107 7.15 -6.68 -5.58
C GLU A 107 7.66 -5.23 -5.60
N PRO A 108 8.71 -4.92 -6.38
CA PRO A 108 9.16 -3.54 -6.53
C PRO A 108 8.02 -2.63 -7.01
N ALA A 109 7.97 -1.44 -6.45
CA ALA A 109 6.96 -0.45 -6.80
C ALA A 109 7.21 0.11 -8.20
N THR A 110 6.12 0.34 -8.92
CA THR A 110 6.15 1.01 -10.22
C THR A 110 5.24 2.23 -10.18
N VAL A 111 5.56 3.22 -11.01
CA VAL A 111 4.71 4.39 -11.20
C VAL A 111 3.53 4.00 -12.09
N VAL A 112 2.35 4.43 -11.68
CA VAL A 112 1.12 4.22 -12.45
C VAL A 112 0.92 5.33 -13.46
#